data_8b06286b8a54c52dde28002cd423a710
#
_entry.id   8b06286b8a54c52dde28002cd423a710
#
_cell.length_a   1.000
_cell.length_b   1.000
_cell.length_c   1.000
_cell.angle_alpha   90.00
_cell.angle_beta   90.00
_cell.angle_gamma   90.00
#
_symmetry.space_group_name_H-M   'P 1'
#
loop_
_entity.id
_entity.type
_entity.pdbx_description
1 polymer ?
#
loop_
_entity_poly.entity_id
_entity_poly.type
_entity_poly.pdbx_seq_one_letter_code
_entity_poly.pdbx_strand_id
1 'polypeptide(L)'
;MDTPESKQPYGTRAQQALSGMVFGKDVRLEVQDTDRYGRKVARVYQDKTDVNAEQVKSGSAWVYRQYLKDKSLLALEADAKAAKRGLWALPESERMPPWEWRKADRDKRQDKREASATYTPPAKSKEEGSEFNCSTLKRCNAMSSCAEAKYQLQQCGNTKIDGNRDGIPCEALCKQ
;
A
#
# COMPACT_ATOMS: atom_id res chain seq x y z
N MET A 1 9.48 -0.14 -19.24
CA MET A 1 8.36 -1.02 -18.87
C MET A 1 7.99 -0.81 -17.43
N ASP A 2 6.77 -1.22 -17.02
CA ASP A 2 6.27 -1.12 -15.66
C ASP A 2 5.41 -2.37 -15.36
N THR A 3 5.70 -3.06 -14.27
CA THR A 3 4.99 -4.29 -13.89
C THR A 3 3.86 -3.99 -12.93
N PRO A 4 2.78 -4.78 -12.89
CA PRO A 4 1.76 -4.65 -11.86
C PRO A 4 2.36 -4.70 -10.45
N GLU A 5 1.85 -3.87 -9.56
CA GLU A 5 2.23 -3.88 -8.14
C GLU A 5 1.81 -5.20 -7.47
N SER A 6 2.47 -5.61 -6.41
CA SER A 6 2.22 -6.91 -5.75
C SER A 6 0.76 -7.13 -5.33
N LYS A 7 0.03 -6.06 -5.03
CA LYS A 7 -1.40 -6.07 -4.66
C LYS A 7 -2.36 -5.88 -5.84
N GLN A 8 -1.83 -5.64 -7.04
CA GLN A 8 -2.64 -5.56 -8.25
C GLN A 8 -3.00 -6.96 -8.77
N PRO A 9 -4.13 -7.07 -9.50
CA PRO A 9 -4.38 -8.24 -10.33
C PRO A 9 -3.15 -8.54 -11.20
N TYR A 10 -2.75 -9.80 -11.27
CA TYR A 10 -1.53 -10.27 -11.95
C TYR A 10 -0.19 -9.88 -11.30
N GLY A 11 -0.13 -9.09 -10.23
CA GLY A 11 1.12 -8.62 -9.61
C GLY A 11 2.05 -9.76 -9.17
N THR A 12 1.52 -10.73 -8.42
CA THR A 12 2.28 -11.90 -7.98
C THR A 12 2.81 -12.73 -9.16
N ARG A 13 1.99 -12.90 -10.23
CA ARG A 13 2.41 -13.65 -11.43
C ARG A 13 3.51 -12.91 -12.19
N ALA A 14 3.43 -11.59 -12.30
CA ALA A 14 4.47 -10.79 -12.92
C ALA A 14 5.80 -10.88 -12.16
N GLN A 15 5.74 -10.88 -10.82
CA GLN A 15 6.91 -11.10 -9.96
C GLN A 15 7.50 -12.49 -10.15
N GLN A 16 6.67 -13.52 -10.19
CA GLN A 16 7.11 -14.91 -10.44
C GLN A 16 7.75 -15.06 -11.81
N ALA A 17 7.16 -14.45 -12.85
CA ALA A 17 7.72 -14.46 -14.20
C ALA A 17 9.13 -13.83 -14.24
N LEU A 18 9.31 -12.69 -13.58
CA LEU A 18 10.63 -12.06 -13.45
C LEU A 18 11.60 -12.96 -12.66
N SER A 19 11.16 -13.45 -11.50
CA SER A 19 11.98 -14.31 -10.65
C SER A 19 12.47 -15.55 -11.39
N GLY A 20 11.61 -16.20 -12.17
CA GLY A 20 12.00 -17.38 -12.98
C GLY A 20 13.09 -17.09 -14.02
N MET A 21 13.21 -15.85 -14.47
CA MET A 21 14.24 -15.46 -15.42
C MET A 21 15.57 -15.09 -14.74
N VAL A 22 15.55 -14.49 -13.54
CA VAL A 22 16.76 -13.86 -12.96
C VAL A 22 17.18 -14.43 -11.60
N PHE A 23 16.30 -15.11 -10.87
CA PHE A 23 16.63 -15.58 -9.52
C PHE A 23 17.71 -16.64 -9.53
N GLY A 24 18.76 -16.44 -8.74
CA GLY A 24 19.91 -17.34 -8.66
C GLY A 24 20.78 -17.38 -9.93
N LYS A 25 20.66 -16.40 -10.82
CA LYS A 25 21.44 -16.32 -12.05
C LYS A 25 22.21 -15.02 -12.12
N ASP A 26 23.35 -15.04 -12.83
CA ASP A 26 24.08 -13.82 -13.17
C ASP A 26 23.32 -13.03 -14.22
N VAL A 27 23.19 -11.72 -13.99
CA VAL A 27 22.53 -10.81 -14.92
C VAL A 27 23.46 -9.64 -15.24
N ARG A 28 23.44 -9.22 -16.51
CA ARG A 28 24.11 -8.01 -16.95
C ARG A 28 23.15 -6.84 -16.93
N LEU A 29 23.56 -5.73 -16.30
CA LEU A 29 22.80 -4.50 -16.25
C LEU A 29 23.38 -3.48 -17.23
N GLU A 30 22.55 -2.99 -18.14
CA GLU A 30 22.88 -1.87 -19.02
C GLU A 30 22.16 -0.64 -18.49
N VAL A 31 22.91 0.20 -17.75
CA VAL A 31 22.37 1.42 -17.14
C VAL A 31 22.07 2.44 -18.21
N GLN A 32 20.82 2.86 -18.31
CA GLN A 32 20.33 3.81 -19.31
C GLN A 32 20.08 5.20 -18.75
N ASP A 33 19.82 5.28 -17.42
CA ASP A 33 19.47 6.53 -16.77
C ASP A 33 19.61 6.43 -15.25
N THR A 34 19.45 7.56 -14.56
CA THR A 34 19.32 7.63 -13.11
C THR A 34 18.08 8.47 -12.81
N ASP A 35 17.15 7.92 -12.06
CA ASP A 35 15.91 8.63 -11.74
C ASP A 35 16.14 9.75 -10.70
N ARG A 36 15.11 10.56 -10.46
CA ARG A 36 15.15 11.69 -9.52
C ARG A 36 15.45 11.30 -8.06
N TYR A 37 15.39 10.01 -7.74
CA TYR A 37 15.70 9.48 -6.41
C TYR A 37 17.07 8.83 -6.36
N GLY A 38 17.90 8.94 -7.41
CA GLY A 38 19.23 8.35 -7.51
C GLY A 38 19.25 6.86 -7.87
N ARG A 39 18.10 6.26 -8.22
CA ARG A 39 18.04 4.84 -8.60
C ARG A 39 18.44 4.67 -10.06
N LYS A 40 19.26 3.65 -10.33
CA LYS A 40 19.66 3.30 -11.68
C LYS A 40 18.50 2.71 -12.45
N VAL A 41 18.22 3.27 -13.62
CA VAL A 41 17.28 2.73 -14.60
C VAL A 41 18.09 1.92 -15.59
N ALA A 42 17.89 0.62 -15.61
CA ALA A 42 18.71 -0.28 -16.40
C ALA A 42 17.87 -1.25 -17.23
N ARG A 43 18.45 -1.70 -18.34
CA ARG A 43 18.00 -2.89 -19.06
C ARG A 43 18.71 -4.09 -18.48
N VAL A 44 17.98 -5.18 -18.28
CA VAL A 44 18.48 -6.39 -17.64
C VAL A 44 18.62 -7.49 -18.67
N TYR A 45 19.77 -8.12 -18.73
CA TYR A 45 20.03 -9.26 -19.62
C TYR A 45 20.46 -10.47 -18.78
N GLN A 46 19.83 -11.59 -19.04
CA GLN A 46 20.27 -12.90 -18.59
C GLN A 46 20.78 -13.64 -19.81
N ASP A 47 22.09 -13.88 -19.88
CA ASP A 47 22.81 -14.32 -21.08
C ASP A 47 22.51 -13.41 -22.29
N LYS A 48 21.89 -13.96 -23.32
CA LYS A 48 21.45 -13.23 -24.53
C LYS A 48 20.01 -12.74 -24.46
N THR A 49 19.29 -13.04 -23.38
CA THR A 49 17.88 -12.73 -23.24
C THR A 49 17.69 -11.36 -22.63
N ASP A 50 16.97 -10.49 -23.31
CA ASP A 50 16.50 -9.24 -22.79
C ASP A 50 15.29 -9.47 -21.87
N VAL A 51 15.51 -9.45 -20.59
CA VAL A 51 14.50 -9.72 -19.56
C VAL A 51 13.36 -8.71 -19.61
N ASN A 52 13.66 -7.43 -19.92
CA ASN A 52 12.64 -6.39 -20.04
C ASN A 52 11.71 -6.64 -21.24
N ALA A 53 12.27 -7.03 -22.36
CA ALA A 53 11.51 -7.36 -23.56
C ALA A 53 10.65 -8.63 -23.35
N GLU A 54 11.19 -9.66 -22.71
CA GLU A 54 10.44 -10.89 -22.40
C GLU A 54 9.29 -10.64 -21.40
N GLN A 55 9.45 -9.75 -20.42
CA GLN A 55 8.37 -9.34 -19.52
C GLN A 55 7.20 -8.69 -20.28
N VAL A 56 7.49 -7.83 -21.25
CA VAL A 56 6.46 -7.21 -22.12
C VAL A 56 5.83 -8.24 -23.04
N LYS A 57 6.63 -9.06 -23.72
CA LYS A 57 6.20 -10.08 -24.68
C LYS A 57 5.33 -11.16 -24.03
N SER A 58 5.63 -11.55 -22.79
CA SER A 58 4.83 -12.50 -22.01
C SER A 58 3.53 -11.88 -21.47
N GLY A 59 3.35 -10.59 -21.57
CA GLY A 59 2.25 -9.86 -20.95
C GLY A 59 2.38 -9.74 -19.44
N SER A 60 3.60 -9.76 -18.90
CA SER A 60 3.86 -9.57 -17.47
C SER A 60 4.16 -8.11 -17.12
N ALA A 61 4.33 -7.25 -18.10
CA ALA A 61 4.60 -5.82 -17.93
C ALA A 61 3.89 -4.96 -18.97
N TRP A 62 3.60 -3.73 -18.58
CA TRP A 62 3.13 -2.65 -19.46
C TRP A 62 4.30 -1.89 -20.05
N VAL A 63 4.14 -1.35 -21.26
CA VAL A 63 5.06 -0.35 -21.79
C VAL A 63 4.71 1.03 -21.23
N TYR A 64 5.57 1.57 -20.38
CA TYR A 64 5.37 2.92 -19.83
C TYR A 64 5.84 3.98 -20.83
N ARG A 65 4.90 4.54 -21.57
CA ARG A 65 5.17 5.38 -22.75
C ARG A 65 5.89 6.68 -22.45
N GLN A 66 5.68 7.25 -21.26
CA GLN A 66 6.31 8.51 -20.85
C GLN A 66 7.85 8.44 -20.82
N TYR A 67 8.42 7.26 -20.54
CA TYR A 67 9.86 7.04 -20.46
C TYR A 67 10.35 6.00 -21.47
N LEU A 68 9.61 5.83 -22.57
CA LEU A 68 9.93 4.85 -23.59
C LEU A 68 11.09 5.34 -24.45
N LYS A 69 12.24 4.67 -24.38
CA LYS A 69 13.40 4.87 -25.26
C LYS A 69 13.39 3.88 -26.41
N ASP A 70 13.05 2.62 -26.16
CA ASP A 70 13.01 1.55 -27.17
C ASP A 70 11.58 1.30 -27.69
N LYS A 71 11.31 1.75 -28.89
CA LYS A 71 10.00 1.61 -29.53
C LYS A 71 9.63 0.17 -29.90
N SER A 72 10.61 -0.76 -29.97
CA SER A 72 10.34 -2.17 -30.26
C SER A 72 9.42 -2.83 -29.20
N LEU A 73 9.47 -2.35 -27.97
CA LEU A 73 8.60 -2.83 -26.90
C LEU A 73 7.10 -2.61 -27.18
N LEU A 74 6.75 -1.61 -28.03
CA LEU A 74 5.34 -1.37 -28.40
C LEU A 74 4.76 -2.51 -29.24
N ALA A 75 5.56 -3.04 -30.17
CA ALA A 75 5.15 -4.19 -30.98
C ALA A 75 4.96 -5.43 -30.08
N LEU A 76 5.89 -5.69 -29.16
CA LEU A 76 5.79 -6.80 -28.22
C LEU A 76 4.55 -6.70 -27.32
N GLU A 77 4.21 -5.48 -26.87
CA GLU A 77 2.98 -5.24 -26.09
C GLU A 77 1.73 -5.46 -26.95
N ALA A 78 1.72 -5.00 -28.20
CA ALA A 78 0.61 -5.19 -29.13
C ALA A 78 0.37 -6.69 -29.41
N ASP A 79 1.43 -7.46 -29.65
CA ASP A 79 1.36 -8.90 -29.86
C ASP A 79 0.88 -9.63 -28.59
N ALA A 80 1.33 -9.21 -27.42
CA ALA A 80 0.86 -9.77 -26.14
C ALA A 80 -0.63 -9.52 -25.92
N LYS A 81 -1.11 -8.30 -26.27
CA LYS A 81 -2.53 -7.94 -26.22
C LYS A 81 -3.38 -8.75 -27.17
N ALA A 82 -2.96 -8.85 -28.44
CA ALA A 82 -3.67 -9.61 -29.47
C ALA A 82 -3.80 -11.10 -29.09
N ALA A 83 -2.73 -11.67 -28.56
CA ALA A 83 -2.68 -13.05 -28.10
C ALA A 83 -3.25 -13.28 -26.70
N LYS A 84 -3.77 -12.24 -26.01
CA LYS A 84 -4.28 -12.29 -24.65
C LYS A 84 -3.31 -12.96 -23.67
N ARG A 85 -2.01 -12.66 -23.79
CA ARG A 85 -0.98 -13.24 -22.91
C ARG A 85 -0.92 -12.52 -21.56
N GLY A 86 -0.66 -13.26 -20.51
CA GLY A 86 -0.40 -12.72 -19.18
C GLY A 86 -1.55 -11.86 -18.64
N LEU A 87 -1.25 -10.63 -18.24
CA LEU A 87 -2.23 -9.66 -17.72
C LEU A 87 -3.33 -9.31 -18.76
N TRP A 88 -3.05 -9.49 -20.06
CA TRP A 88 -4.00 -9.21 -21.14
C TRP A 88 -5.10 -10.28 -21.26
N ALA A 89 -4.97 -11.40 -20.57
CA ALA A 89 -6.04 -12.40 -20.43
C ALA A 89 -7.07 -12.02 -19.35
N LEU A 90 -6.76 -11.09 -18.48
CA LEU A 90 -7.69 -10.60 -17.44
C LEU A 90 -8.87 -9.85 -18.08
N PRO A 91 -10.02 -9.77 -17.39
CA PRO A 91 -11.10 -8.85 -17.75
C PRO A 91 -10.59 -7.40 -17.81
N GLU A 92 -11.20 -6.58 -18.65
CA GLU A 92 -10.77 -5.18 -18.84
C GLU A 92 -10.84 -4.37 -17.54
N SER A 93 -11.83 -4.65 -16.70
CA SER A 93 -11.99 -4.03 -15.38
C SER A 93 -10.83 -4.30 -14.40
N GLU A 94 -10.06 -5.37 -14.64
CA GLU A 94 -8.91 -5.74 -13.83
C GLU A 94 -7.56 -5.32 -14.44
N ARG A 95 -7.59 -4.78 -15.67
CA ARG A 95 -6.40 -4.34 -16.42
C ARG A 95 -6.06 -2.87 -16.17
N MET A 96 -5.78 -2.52 -14.93
CA MET A 96 -5.35 -1.15 -14.59
C MET A 96 -3.83 -1.01 -14.73
N PRO A 97 -3.32 0.03 -15.42
CA PRO A 97 -1.88 0.29 -15.48
C PRO A 97 -1.28 0.59 -14.10
N PRO A 98 -0.03 0.15 -13.81
CA PRO A 98 0.60 0.35 -12.50
C PRO A 98 0.69 1.81 -12.06
N TRP A 99 0.91 2.75 -12.98
CA TRP A 99 0.96 4.19 -12.65
C TRP A 99 -0.39 4.75 -12.22
N GLU A 100 -1.50 4.25 -12.78
CA GLU A 100 -2.86 4.62 -12.35
C GLU A 100 -3.18 4.01 -10.99
N TRP A 101 -2.81 2.76 -10.77
CA TRP A 101 -2.94 2.09 -9.47
C TRP A 101 -2.22 2.87 -8.36
N ARG A 102 -0.94 3.24 -8.59
CA ARG A 102 -0.18 4.03 -7.64
C ARG A 102 -0.78 5.42 -7.40
N LYS A 103 -1.37 6.03 -8.43
CA LYS A 103 -2.10 7.31 -8.28
C LYS A 103 -3.33 7.11 -7.40
N ALA A 104 -4.19 6.14 -7.70
CA ALA A 104 -5.38 5.86 -6.92
C ALA A 104 -5.07 5.51 -5.45
N ASP A 105 -3.98 4.78 -5.18
CA ASP A 105 -3.55 4.48 -3.82
C ASP A 105 -3.08 5.72 -3.06
N ARG A 106 -2.37 6.65 -3.72
CA ARG A 106 -2.00 7.94 -3.14
C ARG A 106 -3.21 8.79 -2.80
N ASP A 107 -4.16 8.90 -3.73
CA ASP A 107 -5.38 9.68 -3.57
C ASP A 107 -6.19 9.16 -2.38
N LYS A 108 -6.38 7.83 -2.27
CA LYS A 108 -7.04 7.20 -1.11
C LYS A 108 -6.32 7.46 0.23
N ARG A 109 -4.99 7.55 0.22
CA ARG A 109 -4.21 7.87 1.42
C ARG A 109 -4.33 9.33 1.81
N GLN A 110 -4.45 10.22 0.81
CA GLN A 110 -4.65 11.63 1.03
C GLN A 110 -6.04 11.89 1.60
N ASP A 111 -7.09 11.33 1.00
CA ASP A 111 -8.47 11.41 1.51
C ASP A 111 -8.57 10.96 2.98
N LYS A 112 -7.90 9.84 3.31
CA LYS A 112 -7.84 9.36 4.71
C LYS A 112 -7.13 10.33 5.65
N ARG A 113 -6.08 11.00 5.19
CA ARG A 113 -5.38 12.01 5.99
C ARG A 113 -6.22 13.25 6.19
N GLU A 114 -6.90 13.71 5.15
CA GLU A 114 -7.80 14.85 5.21
C GLU A 114 -9.02 14.57 6.08
N ALA A 115 -9.63 13.40 5.95
CA ALA A 115 -10.72 12.96 6.84
C ALA A 115 -10.27 12.85 8.31
N SER A 116 -9.03 12.44 8.55
CA SER A 116 -8.45 12.40 9.90
C SER A 116 -8.04 13.78 10.43
N ALA A 117 -7.67 14.70 9.54
CA ALA A 117 -7.30 16.07 9.90
C ALA A 117 -8.53 16.95 10.18
N THR A 118 -9.68 16.64 9.58
CA THR A 118 -10.95 17.34 9.85
C THR A 118 -11.68 16.79 11.08
N TYR A 119 -11.19 15.72 11.68
CA TYR A 119 -11.67 15.29 12.99
C TYR A 119 -11.17 16.29 14.04
N THR A 120 -11.91 17.39 14.22
CA THR A 120 -11.83 18.20 15.42
C THR A 120 -12.51 17.38 16.52
N PRO A 121 -11.79 16.91 17.57
CA PRO A 121 -12.49 16.30 18.69
C PRO A 121 -13.52 17.31 19.19
N PRO A 122 -14.72 16.89 19.58
CA PRO A 122 -15.74 17.78 20.07
C PRO A 122 -15.12 18.64 21.18
N ALA A 123 -15.29 19.95 21.07
CA ALA A 123 -14.78 20.90 22.04
C ALA A 123 -15.17 20.41 23.44
N LYS A 124 -14.17 20.38 24.34
CA LYS A 124 -14.36 19.96 25.73
C LYS A 124 -15.59 20.65 26.29
N SER A 125 -16.71 19.95 26.35
CA SER A 125 -17.81 20.37 27.19
C SER A 125 -17.27 20.33 28.60
N LYS A 126 -17.21 21.48 29.24
CA LYS A 126 -17.00 21.59 30.68
C LYS A 126 -18.24 20.97 31.33
N GLU A 127 -18.23 19.66 31.53
CA GLU A 127 -19.13 19.05 32.51
C GLU A 127 -18.45 19.20 33.86
N GLU A 128 -18.99 20.13 34.63
CA GLU A 128 -18.69 20.30 36.04
C GLU A 128 -19.04 19.02 36.78
N GLY A 129 -18.07 18.50 37.56
CA GLY A 129 -18.33 17.49 38.59
C GLY A 129 -17.85 16.07 38.36
N SER A 130 -16.70 15.83 37.71
CA SER A 130 -16.10 14.49 37.79
C SER A 130 -15.03 14.48 38.89
N GLU A 131 -15.24 13.63 39.92
CA GLU A 131 -14.26 13.35 40.98
C GLU A 131 -12.99 12.63 40.45
N PHE A 132 -12.85 12.49 39.12
CA PHE A 132 -11.75 11.79 38.49
C PHE A 132 -10.66 12.75 38.05
N ASN A 133 -9.39 12.36 38.22
CA ASN A 133 -8.24 13.13 37.81
C ASN A 133 -7.24 12.29 36.99
N CYS A 134 -6.36 12.97 36.26
CA CYS A 134 -5.34 12.34 35.43
C CYS A 134 -3.97 12.21 36.12
N SER A 135 -3.89 12.47 37.42
CA SER A 135 -2.62 12.44 38.18
C SER A 135 -1.96 11.06 38.14
N THR A 136 -2.77 10.00 38.02
CA THR A 136 -2.30 8.62 37.94
C THR A 136 -3.10 7.85 36.90
N LEU A 137 -2.42 7.28 35.89
CA LEU A 137 -3.06 6.38 34.94
C LEU A 137 -3.31 5.04 35.58
N LYS A 138 -4.58 4.69 35.77
CA LYS A 138 -5.00 3.44 36.40
C LYS A 138 -5.16 2.30 35.41
N ARG A 139 -5.04 1.06 35.89
CA ARG A 139 -5.41 -0.16 35.14
C ARG A 139 -6.87 -0.51 35.41
N CYS A 140 -7.48 -1.32 34.55
CA CYS A 140 -8.90 -1.69 34.64
C CYS A 140 -9.33 -2.23 36.00
N ASN A 141 -8.48 -3.02 36.66
CA ASN A 141 -8.75 -3.59 37.96
C ASN A 141 -8.64 -2.58 39.13
N ALA A 142 -8.11 -1.40 38.89
CA ALA A 142 -7.97 -0.31 39.86
C ALA A 142 -8.99 0.80 39.70
N MET A 143 -9.97 0.62 38.79
CA MET A 143 -11.02 1.58 38.49
C MET A 143 -12.34 1.13 39.12
N SER A 144 -13.10 2.08 39.64
CA SER A 144 -14.34 1.84 40.35
C SER A 144 -15.57 1.77 39.44
N SER A 145 -15.50 2.33 38.26
CA SER A 145 -16.65 2.43 37.32
C SER A 145 -16.26 2.55 35.86
N CYS A 146 -17.20 2.20 34.98
CA CYS A 146 -17.03 2.45 33.55
C CYS A 146 -16.90 3.95 33.22
N ALA A 147 -17.51 4.83 33.99
CA ALA A 147 -17.37 6.28 33.85
C ALA A 147 -15.92 6.73 34.09
N GLU A 148 -15.26 6.20 35.12
CA GLU A 148 -13.84 6.45 35.38
C GLU A 148 -12.96 5.90 34.26
N ALA A 149 -13.25 4.71 33.73
CA ALA A 149 -12.51 4.12 32.63
C ALA A 149 -12.63 4.96 31.35
N LYS A 150 -13.83 5.40 31.01
CA LYS A 150 -14.06 6.32 29.88
C LYS A 150 -13.34 7.66 30.05
N TYR A 151 -13.36 8.22 31.26
CA TYR A 151 -12.64 9.45 31.58
C TYR A 151 -11.12 9.27 31.38
N GLN A 152 -10.56 8.18 31.91
CA GLN A 152 -9.13 7.87 31.77
C GLN A 152 -8.72 7.67 30.29
N LEU A 153 -9.56 7.03 29.47
CA LEU A 153 -9.29 6.88 28.06
C LEU A 153 -9.36 8.20 27.30
N GLN A 154 -10.45 8.95 27.48
CA GLN A 154 -10.80 10.12 26.66
C GLN A 154 -10.12 11.40 27.12
N GLN A 155 -9.97 11.61 28.42
CA GLN A 155 -9.42 12.84 28.97
C GLN A 155 -7.95 12.72 29.39
N CYS A 156 -7.54 11.53 29.85
CA CYS A 156 -6.17 11.30 30.34
C CYS A 156 -5.27 10.60 29.30
N GLY A 157 -5.82 10.19 28.17
CA GLY A 157 -5.06 9.54 27.10
C GLY A 157 -4.54 8.14 27.45
N ASN A 158 -5.18 7.46 28.39
CA ASN A 158 -4.79 6.12 28.83
C ASN A 158 -5.23 5.02 27.85
N THR A 159 -4.57 4.93 26.72
CA THR A 159 -4.90 3.96 25.64
C THR A 159 -4.61 2.50 26.02
N LYS A 160 -3.90 2.24 27.11
CA LYS A 160 -3.57 0.88 27.56
C LYS A 160 -4.76 0.10 28.13
N ILE A 161 -5.86 0.79 28.43
CA ILE A 161 -7.08 0.20 28.98
C ILE A 161 -8.12 -0.15 27.90
N ASP A 162 -7.82 0.12 26.65
CA ASP A 162 -8.58 -0.25 25.45
C ASP A 162 -7.68 -1.14 24.57
N GLY A 163 -7.72 -2.45 24.82
CA GLY A 163 -6.81 -3.42 24.22
C GLY A 163 -7.06 -3.69 22.74
N ASN A 164 -8.31 -3.64 22.31
CA ASN A 164 -8.73 -3.87 20.90
C ASN A 164 -8.92 -2.56 20.11
N ARG A 165 -8.83 -1.40 20.78
CA ARG A 165 -8.96 -0.05 20.21
C ARG A 165 -10.32 0.20 19.54
N ASP A 166 -11.38 -0.33 20.11
CA ASP A 166 -12.76 -0.09 19.64
C ASP A 166 -13.42 1.13 20.32
N GLY A 167 -12.70 1.81 21.21
CA GLY A 167 -13.18 2.98 21.96
C GLY A 167 -13.90 2.61 23.26
N ILE A 168 -13.97 1.33 23.63
CA ILE A 168 -14.58 0.87 24.87
C ILE A 168 -13.47 0.44 25.85
N PRO A 169 -13.13 1.26 26.84
CA PRO A 169 -12.11 0.90 27.80
C PRO A 169 -12.62 -0.16 28.78
N CYS A 170 -11.74 -1.02 29.23
CA CYS A 170 -12.02 -1.98 30.30
C CYS A 170 -13.32 -2.77 30.05
N GLU A 171 -13.39 -3.54 28.97
CA GLU A 171 -14.60 -4.25 28.51
C GLU A 171 -15.34 -5.01 29.62
N ALA A 172 -14.61 -5.66 30.54
CA ALA A 172 -15.22 -6.37 31.68
C ALA A 172 -15.98 -5.45 32.66
N LEU A 173 -15.63 -4.16 32.67
CA LEU A 173 -16.26 -3.13 33.50
C LEU A 173 -17.33 -2.34 32.76
N CYS A 174 -17.21 -2.23 31.43
CA CYS A 174 -18.07 -1.38 30.61
C CYS A 174 -19.11 -2.13 29.76
N LYS A 175 -19.08 -3.46 29.72
CA LYS A 175 -20.05 -4.32 29.02
C LYS A 175 -21.09 -4.93 29.95
N GLN A 176 -21.62 -4.17 30.94
CA GLN A 176 -22.78 -4.60 31.70
C GLN A 176 -24.03 -3.94 31.15
#